data_4b205eb67322a165beaabf4c19a1512e
#
_entry.id   4b205eb67322a165beaabf4c19a1512e
#
_cell.length_a   1.000
_cell.length_b   1.000
_cell.length_c   1.000
_cell.angle_alpha   90.00
_cell.angle_beta   90.00
_cell.angle_gamma   90.00
#
_symmetry.space_group_name_H-M   'P 1'
#
loop_
_entity.id
_entity.type
_entity.pdbx_description
1 polymer ?
#
loop_
_entity_poly.entity_id
_entity_poly.type
_entity_poly.pdbx_seq_one_letter_code
_entity_poly.pdbx_strand_id
1 'polypeptide(L)'
;MIEMEESPLKDFIIESLVGKKGNIGYLHFKVADVLPVQNLIENLIWTIKNDSLNKRSINQITMGLLFVQLLNNTDRVEVGNSSDDRKLLITILRYIEENYKDGELTNLAKNLNYDVYWISKKIKELTGSTYTDLVQRKRLNQAVYYLTQTNIPIADIGLAIGYDNLSYFHRI
;
A
#
# COMPACT_ATOMS: atom_id res chain seq x y z
N MET A 1 16.85 0.96 25.92
CA MET A 1 15.53 1.63 25.89
C MET A 1 15.81 3.00 25.29
N ILE A 2 15.40 3.25 24.05
CA ILE A 2 15.60 4.55 23.40
C ILE A 2 14.50 5.44 23.98
N GLU A 3 14.89 6.38 24.84
CA GLU A 3 13.99 7.47 25.23
C GLU A 3 13.73 8.29 23.98
N MET A 4 12.55 8.14 23.41
CA MET A 4 12.09 9.03 22.36
C MET A 4 11.64 10.33 23.05
N GLU A 5 12.44 11.38 22.88
CA GLU A 5 12.04 12.73 23.22
C GLU A 5 10.70 13.09 22.59
N GLU A 6 9.99 14.05 23.17
CA GLU A 6 8.73 14.54 22.60
C GLU A 6 8.96 15.03 21.17
N SER A 7 8.39 14.33 20.20
CA SER A 7 8.58 14.63 18.79
C SER A 7 7.27 14.36 18.02
N PRO A 8 7.01 15.07 16.91
CA PRO A 8 5.86 14.84 16.06
C PRO A 8 5.73 13.38 15.59
N LEU A 9 6.85 12.66 15.49
CA LEU A 9 6.90 11.24 15.14
C LEU A 9 6.32 10.37 16.27
N LYS A 10 6.65 10.67 17.54
CA LYS A 10 6.12 9.95 18.71
C LYS A 10 4.61 10.10 18.78
N ASP A 11 4.11 11.32 18.62
CA ASP A 11 2.67 11.61 18.67
C ASP A 11 1.94 10.89 17.54
N PHE A 12 2.47 10.92 16.32
CA PHE A 12 1.94 10.19 15.18
C PHE A 12 1.88 8.67 15.41
N ILE A 13 2.94 8.08 15.97
CA ILE A 13 2.99 6.63 16.26
C ILE A 13 1.96 6.30 17.35
N ILE A 14 1.88 7.08 18.42
CA ILE A 14 0.92 6.88 19.51
C ILE A 14 -0.51 6.99 18.99
N GLU A 15 -0.84 8.03 18.20
CA GLU A 15 -2.15 8.20 17.59
C GLU A 15 -2.52 7.06 16.65
N SER A 16 -1.54 6.56 15.88
CA SER A 16 -1.71 5.40 14.98
C SER A 16 -1.96 4.11 15.75
N LEU A 17 -1.33 3.91 16.90
CA LEU A 17 -1.50 2.73 17.76
C LEU A 17 -2.79 2.77 18.60
N VAL A 18 -3.20 3.94 19.05
CA VAL A 18 -4.42 4.12 19.89
C VAL A 18 -5.70 4.04 19.06
N GLY A 19 -5.61 3.99 17.72
CA GLY A 19 -6.74 3.62 16.86
C GLY A 19 -7.89 4.61 16.88
N LYS A 20 -7.66 5.90 17.00
CA LYS A 20 -8.70 6.92 16.76
C LYS A 20 -9.10 6.83 15.29
N LYS A 21 -10.20 6.12 15.03
CA LYS A 21 -10.86 6.05 13.72
C LYS A 21 -11.04 7.46 13.16
N GLY A 22 -10.31 7.79 12.12
CA GLY A 22 -10.61 9.00 11.33
C GLY A 22 -9.43 9.90 10.97
N ASN A 23 -8.29 9.83 11.62
CA ASN A 23 -7.15 10.68 11.29
C ASN A 23 -6.01 9.85 10.69
N ILE A 24 -6.10 9.57 9.37
CA ILE A 24 -4.97 9.00 8.64
C ILE A 24 -4.04 10.16 8.30
N GLY A 25 -3.18 10.48 9.24
CA GLY A 25 -2.08 11.41 9.04
C GLY A 25 -0.98 10.79 8.18
N TYR A 26 -0.08 11.60 7.70
CA TYR A 26 1.16 11.17 7.07
C TYR A 26 2.32 12.00 7.63
N LEU A 27 3.49 11.38 7.64
CA LEU A 27 4.72 12.07 7.95
C LEU A 27 5.39 12.52 6.66
N HIS A 28 5.63 13.79 6.55
CA HIS A 28 6.38 14.37 5.44
C HIS A 28 7.78 14.73 5.94
N PHE A 29 8.77 13.94 5.54
CA PHE A 29 10.16 14.23 5.82
C PHE A 29 10.70 15.18 4.74
N LYS A 30 11.08 16.39 5.11
CA LYS A 30 11.72 17.36 4.21
C LYS A 30 13.22 17.05 4.09
N VAL A 31 13.54 15.96 3.44
CA VAL A 31 14.91 15.41 3.35
C VAL A 31 15.41 15.30 1.91
N ALA A 32 14.82 16.07 0.99
CA ALA A 32 15.19 16.06 -0.43
C ALA A 32 16.65 16.52 -0.65
N ASP A 33 17.23 17.27 0.27
CA ASP A 33 18.61 17.76 0.28
C ASP A 33 19.58 16.84 1.04
N VAL A 34 19.09 15.75 1.65
CA VAL A 34 19.89 14.80 2.44
C VAL A 34 20.43 13.70 1.53
N LEU A 35 21.67 13.86 1.07
CA LEU A 35 22.32 12.95 0.13
C LEU A 35 22.27 11.46 0.55
N PRO A 36 22.50 11.06 1.82
CA PRO A 36 22.34 9.67 2.23
C PRO A 36 20.94 9.11 2.00
N VAL A 37 19.88 9.90 2.18
CA VAL A 37 18.49 9.50 1.92
C VAL A 37 18.25 9.34 0.43
N GLN A 38 18.71 10.30 -0.40
CA GLN A 38 18.61 10.23 -1.86
C GLN A 38 19.26 8.94 -2.37
N ASN A 39 20.51 8.65 -1.99
CA ASN A 39 21.23 7.46 -2.43
C ASN A 39 20.53 6.16 -2.06
N LEU A 40 19.94 6.09 -0.87
CA LEU A 40 19.21 4.89 -0.43
C LEU A 40 17.91 4.70 -1.23
N ILE A 41 17.20 5.78 -1.54
CA ILE A 41 15.99 5.72 -2.38
C ILE A 41 16.36 5.30 -3.81
N GLU A 42 17.40 5.88 -4.39
CA GLU A 42 17.88 5.50 -5.73
C GLU A 42 18.30 4.03 -5.79
N ASN A 43 19.03 3.53 -4.78
CA ASN A 43 19.38 2.12 -4.66
C ASN A 43 18.16 1.21 -4.58
N LEU A 44 17.13 1.57 -3.80
CA LEU A 44 15.88 0.82 -3.74
C LEU A 44 15.19 0.78 -5.10
N ILE A 45 15.06 1.93 -5.77
CA ILE A 45 14.45 2.03 -7.10
C ILE A 45 15.21 1.18 -8.11
N TRP A 46 16.54 1.27 -8.10
CA TRP A 46 17.40 0.50 -9.00
C TRP A 46 17.24 -1.00 -8.76
N THR A 47 17.30 -1.46 -7.51
CA THR A 47 17.18 -2.87 -7.15
C THR A 47 15.78 -3.43 -7.44
N ILE A 48 14.72 -2.61 -7.35
CA ILE A 48 13.36 -3.03 -7.72
C ILE A 48 13.25 -3.23 -9.22
N LYS A 49 13.86 -2.36 -10.03
CA LYS A 49 13.82 -2.43 -11.51
C LYS A 49 14.70 -3.51 -12.10
N ASN A 50 15.79 -3.88 -11.43
CA ASN A 50 16.76 -4.85 -11.94
C ASN A 50 16.68 -6.16 -11.15
N ASP A 51 16.83 -7.27 -11.86
CA ASP A 51 16.93 -8.57 -11.21
C ASP A 51 18.36 -8.81 -10.75
N SER A 52 18.53 -9.09 -9.46
CA SER A 52 19.84 -9.39 -8.87
C SER A 52 19.74 -10.54 -7.88
N LEU A 53 20.81 -11.31 -7.79
CA LEU A 53 21.01 -12.25 -6.70
C LEU A 53 20.93 -11.48 -5.37
N ASN A 54 20.18 -11.99 -4.40
CA ASN A 54 20.00 -11.37 -3.09
C ASN A 54 19.18 -10.05 -3.06
N LYS A 55 18.40 -9.73 -4.10
CA LYS A 55 17.52 -8.56 -4.20
C LYS A 55 16.73 -8.30 -2.90
N ARG A 56 16.14 -9.37 -2.34
CA ARG A 56 15.34 -9.28 -1.11
C ARG A 56 16.17 -8.79 0.08
N SER A 57 17.36 -9.36 0.28
CA SER A 57 18.26 -9.00 1.38
C SER A 57 18.79 -7.58 1.23
N ILE A 58 19.16 -7.20 0.00
CA ILE A 58 19.63 -5.84 -0.31
C ILE A 58 18.52 -4.83 0.02
N ASN A 59 17.29 -5.05 -0.47
CA ASN A 59 16.17 -4.14 -0.20
C ASN A 59 15.85 -4.06 1.30
N GLN A 60 15.94 -5.17 2.02
CA GLN A 60 15.67 -5.21 3.46
C GLN A 60 16.69 -4.38 4.25
N ILE A 61 17.97 -4.50 3.93
CA ILE A 61 19.05 -3.72 4.57
C ILE A 61 18.94 -2.24 4.19
N THR A 62 18.74 -1.95 2.91
CA THR A 62 18.59 -0.57 2.41
C THR A 62 17.39 0.14 3.04
N MET A 63 16.27 -0.58 3.19
CA MET A 63 15.09 -0.04 3.88
C MET A 63 15.38 0.23 5.36
N GLY A 64 16.08 -0.67 6.04
CA GLY A 64 16.52 -0.46 7.43
C GLY A 64 17.39 0.79 7.59
N LEU A 65 18.38 0.97 6.70
CA LEU A 65 19.21 2.17 6.68
C LEU A 65 18.40 3.43 6.37
N LEU A 66 17.44 3.36 5.46
CA LEU A 66 16.55 4.48 5.15
C LEU A 66 15.76 4.90 6.41
N PHE A 67 15.20 3.94 7.15
CA PHE A 67 14.51 4.23 8.41
C PHE A 67 15.40 4.92 9.42
N VAL A 68 16.64 4.45 9.59
CA VAL A 68 17.61 5.09 10.50
C VAL A 68 17.91 6.52 10.07
N GLN A 69 18.09 6.76 8.75
CA GLN A 69 18.31 8.12 8.23
C GLN A 69 17.09 9.03 8.44
N LEU A 70 15.89 8.52 8.28
CA LEU A 70 14.67 9.28 8.56
C LEU A 70 14.56 9.61 10.06
N LEU A 71 14.88 8.68 10.95
CA LEU A 71 14.91 8.91 12.40
C LEU A 71 15.93 9.97 12.78
N ASN A 72 17.07 10.04 12.10
CA ASN A 72 18.09 11.08 12.33
C ASN A 72 17.68 12.48 11.83
N ASN A 73 16.55 12.59 11.10
CA ASN A 73 16.03 13.84 10.56
C ASN A 73 14.59 14.11 11.04
N THR A 74 14.27 13.75 12.27
CA THR A 74 12.95 13.96 12.86
C THR A 74 12.61 15.43 13.10
N ASP A 75 13.61 16.29 13.20
CA ASP A 75 13.50 17.75 13.24
C ASP A 75 12.94 18.34 11.93
N ARG A 76 13.02 17.59 10.82
CA ARG A 76 12.51 17.96 9.49
C ARG A 76 11.17 17.30 9.13
N VAL A 77 10.48 16.76 10.14
CA VAL A 77 9.18 16.10 9.95
C VAL A 77 8.04 17.10 10.08
N GLU A 78 7.16 17.07 9.10
CA GLU A 78 5.84 17.71 9.19
C GLU A 78 4.77 16.63 9.24
N VAL A 79 3.89 16.74 10.23
CA VAL A 79 2.67 15.94 10.29
C VAL A 79 1.61 16.62 9.42
N GLY A 80 1.26 15.98 8.33
CA GLY A 80 0.22 16.48 7.44
C GLY A 80 -1.09 15.74 7.68
N ASN A 81 -2.18 16.49 7.73
CA ASN A 81 -3.50 15.90 7.57
C ASN A 81 -3.70 15.57 6.10
N SER A 82 -4.10 14.34 5.81
CA SER A 82 -4.40 13.96 4.43
C SER A 82 -5.61 14.74 3.92
N SER A 83 -5.57 15.18 2.68
CA SER A 83 -6.78 15.67 2.00
C SER A 83 -7.87 14.60 2.04
N ASP A 84 -9.13 14.99 2.01
CA ASP A 84 -10.24 14.03 2.02
C ASP A 84 -10.14 13.02 0.87
N ASP A 85 -9.62 13.44 -0.28
CA ASP A 85 -9.32 12.58 -1.41
C ASP A 85 -8.28 11.50 -1.10
N ARG A 86 -7.25 11.82 -0.33
CA ARG A 86 -6.23 10.85 0.08
C ARG A 86 -6.79 9.86 1.11
N LYS A 87 -7.58 10.33 2.09
CA LYS A 87 -8.28 9.46 3.04
C LYS A 87 -9.20 8.49 2.33
N LEU A 88 -9.97 9.01 1.37
CA LEU A 88 -10.87 8.24 0.54
C LEU A 88 -10.10 7.17 -0.25
N LEU A 89 -9.01 7.54 -0.92
CA LEU A 89 -8.17 6.63 -1.67
C LEU A 89 -7.63 5.49 -0.81
N ILE A 90 -7.08 5.79 0.37
CA ILE A 90 -6.57 4.77 1.30
C ILE A 90 -7.70 3.83 1.73
N THR A 91 -8.89 4.35 2.00
CA THR A 91 -10.05 3.54 2.38
C THR A 91 -10.48 2.62 1.25
N ILE A 92 -10.51 3.12 0.00
CA ILE A 92 -10.80 2.32 -1.19
C ILE A 92 -9.79 1.19 -1.37
N LEU A 93 -8.49 1.52 -1.32
CA LEU A 93 -7.43 0.53 -1.49
C LEU A 93 -7.43 -0.53 -0.38
N ARG A 94 -7.71 -0.15 0.86
CA ARG A 94 -7.88 -1.08 1.97
C ARG A 94 -9.06 -2.01 1.75
N TYR A 95 -10.21 -1.47 1.34
CA TYR A 95 -11.38 -2.29 1.01
C TYR A 95 -11.06 -3.32 -0.07
N ILE A 96 -10.36 -2.93 -1.13
CA ILE A 96 -9.93 -3.86 -2.19
C ILE A 96 -8.96 -4.91 -1.63
N GLU A 97 -8.02 -4.52 -0.78
CA GLU A 97 -7.07 -5.43 -0.14
C GLU A 97 -7.76 -6.52 0.68
N GLU A 98 -8.79 -6.14 1.43
CA GLU A 98 -9.53 -7.03 2.34
C GLU A 98 -10.60 -7.85 1.61
N ASN A 99 -11.16 -7.33 0.50
CA ASN A 99 -12.35 -7.89 -0.18
C ASN A 99 -12.11 -8.23 -1.66
N TYR A 100 -10.87 -8.41 -2.12
CA TYR A 100 -10.58 -8.64 -3.55
C TYR A 100 -11.23 -9.89 -4.14
N LYS A 101 -11.65 -10.86 -3.32
CA LYS A 101 -12.24 -12.12 -3.76
C LYS A 101 -13.69 -11.94 -4.24
N ASP A 102 -14.49 -11.22 -3.47
CA ASP A 102 -15.96 -11.13 -3.61
C ASP A 102 -16.50 -9.70 -3.39
N GLY A 103 -15.61 -8.73 -3.12
CA GLY A 103 -16.02 -7.37 -2.85
C GLY A 103 -16.58 -6.66 -4.09
N GLU A 104 -17.76 -6.07 -3.94
CA GLU A 104 -18.43 -5.30 -4.97
C GLU A 104 -18.32 -3.79 -4.75
N LEU A 105 -18.27 -3.03 -5.84
CA LEU A 105 -18.29 -1.57 -5.79
C LEU A 105 -19.54 -1.01 -5.09
N THR A 106 -20.68 -1.69 -5.22
CA THR A 106 -21.94 -1.35 -4.55
C THR A 106 -21.82 -1.38 -3.03
N ASN A 107 -21.16 -2.40 -2.50
CA ASN A 107 -20.90 -2.54 -1.06
C ASN A 107 -19.92 -1.47 -0.57
N LEU A 108 -18.87 -1.19 -1.33
CA LEU A 108 -17.92 -0.12 -1.01
C LEU A 108 -18.64 1.24 -0.96
N ALA A 109 -19.45 1.56 -1.97
CA ALA A 109 -20.20 2.81 -2.04
C ALA A 109 -21.14 2.97 -0.83
N LYS A 110 -21.87 1.89 -0.49
CA LYS A 110 -22.76 1.84 0.68
C LYS A 110 -21.99 2.06 1.99
N ASN A 111 -20.85 1.42 2.19
CA ASN A 111 -20.02 1.54 3.39
C ASN A 111 -19.48 2.96 3.58
N LEU A 112 -19.25 3.66 2.47
CA LEU A 112 -18.74 5.03 2.46
C LEU A 112 -19.85 6.08 2.42
N ASN A 113 -21.13 5.68 2.33
CA ASN A 113 -22.30 6.55 2.15
C ASN A 113 -22.18 7.44 0.89
N TYR A 114 -21.64 6.89 -0.20
CA TYR A 114 -21.57 7.55 -1.49
C TYR A 114 -22.45 6.84 -2.52
N ASP A 115 -22.87 7.59 -3.55
CA ASP A 115 -23.48 7.02 -4.74
C ASP A 115 -22.47 6.17 -5.53
N VAL A 116 -22.94 5.04 -6.10
CA VAL A 116 -22.09 4.09 -6.84
C VAL A 116 -21.43 4.72 -8.05
N TYR A 117 -22.16 5.56 -8.80
CA TYR A 117 -21.63 6.24 -9.97
C TYR A 117 -20.56 7.26 -9.55
N TRP A 118 -20.83 8.02 -8.50
CA TRP A 118 -19.89 9.01 -7.98
C TRP A 118 -18.58 8.35 -7.53
N ILE A 119 -18.65 7.27 -6.73
CA ILE A 119 -17.45 6.58 -6.23
C ILE A 119 -16.67 5.93 -7.37
N SER A 120 -17.36 5.37 -8.39
CA SER A 120 -16.71 4.80 -9.58
C SER A 120 -15.90 5.86 -10.33
N LYS A 121 -16.47 7.05 -10.54
CA LYS A 121 -15.79 8.18 -11.19
C LYS A 121 -14.62 8.66 -10.36
N LYS A 122 -14.81 8.79 -9.04
CA LYS A 122 -13.77 9.25 -8.11
C LYS A 122 -12.59 8.30 -8.03
N ILE A 123 -12.84 6.98 -8.02
CA ILE A 123 -11.78 5.96 -8.11
C ILE A 123 -10.93 6.17 -9.36
N LYS A 124 -11.58 6.34 -10.51
CA LYS A 124 -10.86 6.55 -11.78
C LYS A 124 -10.07 7.86 -11.79
N GLU A 125 -10.62 8.92 -11.21
CA GLU A 125 -9.94 10.20 -11.05
C GLU A 125 -8.67 10.06 -10.18
N LEU A 126 -8.79 9.38 -9.02
CA LEU A 126 -7.70 9.28 -8.05
C LEU A 126 -6.61 8.28 -8.46
N THR A 127 -6.95 7.21 -9.21
CA THR A 127 -6.05 6.10 -9.49
C THR A 127 -5.68 5.93 -10.96
N GLY A 128 -6.40 6.59 -11.86
CA GLY A 128 -6.29 6.37 -13.31
C GLY A 128 -6.88 5.03 -13.79
N SER A 129 -7.45 4.21 -12.89
CA SER A 129 -7.96 2.86 -13.16
C SER A 129 -9.39 2.70 -12.67
N THR A 130 -10.13 1.75 -13.24
CA THR A 130 -11.47 1.41 -12.72
C THR A 130 -11.35 0.56 -11.46
N TYR A 131 -12.45 0.47 -10.69
CA TYR A 131 -12.52 -0.45 -9.54
C TYR A 131 -12.22 -1.89 -9.96
N THR A 132 -12.79 -2.34 -11.06
CA THR A 132 -12.59 -3.70 -11.60
C THR A 132 -11.13 -3.95 -11.95
N ASP A 133 -10.43 -2.98 -12.56
CA ASP A 133 -9.00 -3.09 -12.89
C ASP A 133 -8.15 -3.22 -11.62
N LEU A 134 -8.48 -2.45 -10.58
CA LEU A 134 -7.76 -2.50 -9.29
C LEU A 134 -7.95 -3.86 -8.62
N VAL A 135 -9.18 -4.38 -8.57
CA VAL A 135 -9.48 -5.71 -8.02
C VAL A 135 -8.77 -6.80 -8.81
N GLN A 136 -8.82 -6.75 -10.14
CA GLN A 136 -8.16 -7.72 -11.00
C GLN A 136 -6.65 -7.72 -10.80
N ARG A 137 -6.02 -6.55 -10.72
CA ARG A 137 -4.60 -6.41 -10.41
C ARG A 137 -4.25 -7.02 -9.05
N LYS A 138 -5.08 -6.81 -8.03
CA LYS A 138 -4.87 -7.41 -6.72
C LYS A 138 -4.98 -8.93 -6.76
N ARG A 139 -5.97 -9.48 -7.45
CA ARG A 139 -6.14 -10.94 -7.66
C ARG A 139 -4.92 -11.54 -8.35
N LEU A 140 -4.45 -10.92 -9.43
CA LEU A 140 -3.26 -11.40 -10.17
C LEU A 140 -1.99 -11.34 -9.32
N ASN A 141 -1.77 -10.27 -8.56
CA ASN A 141 -0.63 -10.18 -7.65
C ASN A 141 -0.69 -11.29 -6.58
N GLN A 142 -1.88 -11.61 -6.09
CA GLN A 142 -2.06 -12.71 -5.14
C GLN A 142 -1.84 -14.09 -5.80
N ALA A 143 -2.24 -14.25 -7.07
CA ALA A 143 -1.94 -15.46 -7.85
C ALA A 143 -0.42 -15.67 -8.00
N VAL A 144 0.32 -14.62 -8.35
CA VAL A 144 1.79 -14.66 -8.45
C VAL A 144 2.42 -15.06 -7.11
N TYR A 145 1.92 -14.51 -6.01
CA TYR A 145 2.38 -14.89 -4.67
C TYR A 145 2.18 -16.38 -4.41
N TYR A 146 0.97 -16.92 -4.65
CA TYR A 146 0.69 -18.35 -4.44
C TYR A 146 1.53 -19.24 -5.35
N LEU A 147 1.69 -18.88 -6.63
CA LEU A 147 2.48 -19.65 -7.59
C LEU A 147 3.98 -19.69 -7.22
N THR A 148 4.50 -18.63 -6.60
CA THR A 148 5.93 -18.51 -6.29
C THR A 148 6.30 -18.93 -4.88
N GLN A 149 5.36 -18.87 -3.93
CA GLN A 149 5.63 -19.10 -2.52
C GLN A 149 4.94 -20.33 -1.94
N THR A 150 4.11 -21.03 -2.72
CA THR A 150 3.37 -22.20 -2.25
C THR A 150 3.35 -23.29 -3.32
N ASN A 151 2.95 -24.51 -2.91
CA ASN A 151 2.74 -25.66 -3.80
C ASN A 151 1.25 -25.93 -4.07
N ILE A 152 0.39 -24.91 -3.93
CA ILE A 152 -1.05 -25.04 -4.17
C ILE A 152 -1.29 -25.32 -5.66
N PRO A 153 -2.14 -26.29 -6.05
CA PRO A 153 -2.51 -26.52 -7.44
C PRO A 153 -3.10 -25.27 -8.11
N ILE A 154 -2.80 -25.07 -9.39
CA ILE A 154 -3.26 -23.86 -10.14
C ILE A 154 -4.77 -23.69 -10.08
N ALA A 155 -5.53 -24.79 -10.15
CA ALA A 155 -6.99 -24.76 -10.05
C ALA A 155 -7.46 -24.17 -8.70
N ASP A 156 -6.81 -24.56 -7.61
CA ASP A 156 -7.15 -24.09 -6.26
C ASP A 156 -6.71 -22.62 -6.07
N ILE A 157 -5.63 -22.18 -6.74
CA ILE A 157 -5.23 -20.78 -6.75
C ILE A 157 -6.32 -19.90 -7.39
N GLY A 158 -6.88 -20.33 -8.52
CA GLY A 158 -7.97 -19.61 -9.18
C GLY A 158 -9.14 -19.35 -8.22
N LEU A 159 -9.60 -20.39 -7.54
CA LEU A 159 -10.65 -20.30 -6.52
C LEU A 159 -10.24 -19.42 -5.33
N ALA A 160 -9.01 -19.59 -4.83
CA ALA A 160 -8.49 -18.84 -3.68
C ALA A 160 -8.43 -17.33 -3.91
N ILE A 161 -8.31 -16.88 -5.16
CA ILE A 161 -8.25 -15.46 -5.53
C ILE A 161 -9.58 -14.91 -6.06
N GLY A 162 -10.67 -15.71 -6.03
CA GLY A 162 -12.03 -15.27 -6.34
C GLY A 162 -12.42 -15.43 -7.81
N TYR A 163 -11.87 -16.44 -8.52
CA TYR A 163 -12.35 -16.83 -9.85
C TYR A 163 -13.13 -18.14 -9.76
N ASP A 164 -14.44 -18.08 -9.96
CA ASP A 164 -15.30 -19.26 -10.02
C ASP A 164 -15.14 -20.03 -11.34
N ASN A 165 -14.66 -19.34 -12.39
CA ASN A 165 -14.47 -19.92 -13.72
C ASN A 165 -12.97 -20.06 -14.05
N LEU A 166 -12.45 -21.27 -13.91
CA LEU A 166 -11.05 -21.60 -14.21
C LEU A 166 -10.68 -21.34 -15.66
N SER A 167 -11.60 -21.53 -16.62
CA SER A 167 -11.34 -21.26 -18.03
C SER A 167 -11.11 -19.77 -18.30
N TYR A 168 -11.71 -18.90 -17.51
CA TYR A 168 -11.44 -17.47 -17.56
C TYR A 168 -10.08 -17.15 -16.92
N PHE A 169 -9.77 -17.76 -15.76
CA PHE A 169 -8.49 -17.59 -15.08
C PHE A 169 -7.30 -17.98 -15.96
N HIS A 170 -7.41 -19.06 -16.73
CA HIS A 170 -6.35 -19.51 -17.65
C HIS A 170 -6.11 -18.58 -18.86
N ARG A 171 -7.01 -17.63 -19.13
CA ARG A 171 -6.90 -16.70 -20.27
C ARG A 171 -6.35 -15.33 -19.90
N ILE A 172 -6.26 -15.04 -18.62
CA ILE A 172 -5.70 -13.80 -18.08
C ILE A 172 -4.20 -13.95 -17.83
#